data_7997f71aae249c1945beafea071d27fd
#
_entry.id   7997f71aae249c1945beafea071d27fd
#
_cell.length_a   1.000
_cell.length_b   1.000
_cell.length_c   1.000
_cell.angle_alpha   90.00
_cell.angle_beta   90.00
_cell.angle_gamma   90.00
#
_symmetry.space_group_name_H-M   'P 1'
#
loop_
_entity.id
_entity.type
_entity.pdbx_description
1 polymer ?
#
loop_
_entity_poly.entity_id
_entity_poly.type
_entity_poly.pdbx_seq_one_letter_code
_entity_poly.pdbx_strand_id
1 'polypeptide(L)'
;MINSKILIGIMSGTSLDGIDIALTRIDKKKISVLDFLHINYSAELKEKILKLHFPEKNELEKSSMISNDLAVLTGRGINRLLINNNLSAKQIKGVGYHGQT
;
A
#
# COMPACT_ATOMS: atom_id res chain seq x y z
N MET A 1 5.47 -25.71 -2.96
CA MET A 1 5.79 -25.70 -1.54
C MET A 1 4.55 -25.51 -0.71
N ILE A 2 4.27 -26.50 0.08
CA ILE A 2 3.01 -26.59 0.80
C ILE A 2 2.89 -25.53 1.89
N ASN A 3 3.99 -25.12 2.49
CA ASN A 3 3.97 -24.23 3.64
C ASN A 3 4.35 -22.78 3.33
N SER A 4 4.57 -22.47 2.07
CA SER A 4 4.91 -21.08 1.74
C SER A 4 3.65 -20.22 1.65
N LYS A 5 3.74 -19.00 2.11
CA LYS A 5 2.65 -18.05 2.08
C LYS A 5 3.11 -16.78 1.39
N ILE A 6 2.25 -16.27 0.53
CA ILE A 6 2.53 -15.00 -0.15
C ILE A 6 1.73 -13.91 0.53
N LEU A 7 2.43 -12.87 0.96
CA LEU A 7 1.86 -11.75 1.68
C LEU A 7 2.24 -10.45 1.00
N ILE A 8 1.38 -9.46 1.17
CA ILE A 8 1.64 -8.13 0.66
C ILE A 8 1.81 -7.19 1.85
N GLY A 9 2.92 -6.45 1.85
CA GLY A 9 3.17 -5.42 2.83
C GLY A 9 3.03 -4.05 2.19
N ILE A 10 2.26 -3.18 2.82
CA ILE A 10 2.02 -1.83 2.32
C ILE A 10 2.51 -0.84 3.35
N MET A 11 3.33 0.10 2.92
CA MET A 11 3.81 1.16 3.78
C MET A 11 3.53 2.52 3.16
N SER A 12 2.67 3.29 3.80
CA SER A 12 2.53 4.70 3.51
C SER A 12 3.31 5.42 4.59
N GLY A 13 4.54 5.72 4.27
CA GLY A 13 5.48 6.15 5.27
C GLY A 13 5.40 7.61 5.63
N THR A 14 6.37 8.03 6.43
CA THR A 14 6.52 9.40 6.87
C THR A 14 6.93 10.34 5.75
N SER A 15 7.51 9.81 4.69
CA SER A 15 7.79 10.64 3.53
C SER A 15 6.48 10.88 2.79
N LEU A 16 6.24 12.09 2.39
CA LEU A 16 5.01 12.45 1.71
C LEU A 16 5.09 12.19 0.21
N ASP A 17 5.91 11.24 -0.19
CA ASP A 17 6.20 10.99 -1.60
C ASP A 17 5.29 9.96 -2.23
N GLY A 18 4.94 8.92 -1.49
CA GLY A 18 4.16 7.84 -2.07
C GLY A 18 4.00 6.67 -1.12
N ILE A 19 3.56 5.56 -1.68
CA ILE A 19 3.42 4.31 -0.95
C ILE A 19 4.36 3.26 -1.50
N ASP A 20 4.79 2.39 -0.61
CA ASP A 20 5.62 1.24 -0.96
C ASP A 20 4.82 -0.03 -0.78
N ILE A 21 4.87 -0.89 -1.77
CA ILE A 21 4.16 -2.16 -1.73
C ILE A 21 5.17 -3.26 -2.00
N ALA A 22 5.28 -4.19 -1.07
CA ALA A 22 6.21 -5.30 -1.20
C ALA A 22 5.44 -6.61 -1.31
N LEU A 23 5.82 -7.42 -2.29
CA LEU A 23 5.30 -8.77 -2.44
C LEU A 23 6.30 -9.71 -1.82
N THR A 24 5.89 -10.43 -0.79
CA THR A 24 6.80 -11.26 -0.02
C THR A 24 6.33 -12.70 0.04
N ARG A 25 7.27 -13.60 0.23
CA ARG A 25 6.98 -15.01 0.49
C ARG A 25 7.59 -15.38 1.83
N ILE A 26 6.77 -16.02 2.66
CA ILE A 26 7.23 -16.56 3.93
C ILE A 26 7.22 -18.07 3.80
N ASP A 27 8.39 -18.67 3.97
CA ASP A 27 8.56 -20.11 3.91
C ASP A 27 9.26 -20.54 5.18
N LYS A 28 8.53 -21.20 6.06
CA LYS A 28 8.99 -21.55 7.40
C LYS A 28 9.41 -20.30 8.14
N LYS A 29 10.69 -20.11 8.40
CA LYS A 29 11.18 -18.93 9.10
C LYS A 29 11.86 -17.93 8.20
N LYS A 30 11.79 -18.17 6.89
CA LYS A 30 12.49 -17.31 5.95
C LYS A 30 11.51 -16.39 5.22
N ILE A 31 11.86 -15.13 5.15
CA ILE A 31 11.08 -14.13 4.43
C ILE A 31 11.89 -13.70 3.22
N SER A 32 11.26 -13.77 2.05
CA SER A 32 11.87 -13.34 0.80
C SER A 32 11.01 -12.27 0.14
N VAL A 33 11.63 -11.20 -0.33
CA VAL A 33 10.93 -10.19 -1.11
C VAL A 33 10.93 -10.64 -2.56
N LEU A 34 9.76 -10.91 -3.11
CA LEU A 34 9.62 -11.34 -4.49
C LEU A 34 9.61 -10.17 -5.45
N ASP A 35 9.00 -9.08 -5.06
CA ASP A 35 8.89 -7.91 -5.91
C ASP A 35 8.53 -6.71 -5.04
N PHE A 36 8.72 -5.53 -5.60
CA PHE A 36 8.53 -4.29 -4.87
C PHE A 36 8.05 -3.23 -5.84
N LEU A 37 7.17 -2.38 -5.37
CA LEU A 37 6.63 -1.29 -6.17
C LEU A 37 6.50 -0.05 -5.30
N HIS A 38 7.02 1.06 -5.81
CA HIS A 38 6.82 2.37 -5.21
C HIS A 38 5.90 3.18 -6.12
N ILE A 39 4.85 3.75 -5.56
CA ILE A 39 3.92 4.59 -6.30
C ILE A 39 3.97 5.99 -5.72
N ASN A 40 4.34 6.95 -6.55
CA ASN A 40 4.36 8.34 -6.13
C ASN A 40 2.94 8.88 -6.04
N TYR A 41 2.70 9.70 -5.03
CA TYR A 41 1.45 10.43 -4.96
C TYR A 41 1.41 11.47 -6.08
N SER A 42 0.22 11.72 -6.61
CA SER A 42 0.02 12.87 -7.47
C SER A 42 0.24 14.15 -6.67
N ALA A 43 0.56 15.24 -7.37
CA ALA A 43 0.72 16.54 -6.69
C ALA A 43 -0.56 16.92 -5.95
N GLU A 44 -1.71 16.64 -6.53
CA GLU A 44 -2.99 16.92 -5.90
C GLU A 44 -3.19 16.13 -4.62
N LEU A 45 -2.90 14.84 -4.63
CA LEU A 45 -3.05 14.00 -3.45
C LEU A 45 -2.06 14.40 -2.36
N LYS A 46 -0.84 14.70 -2.75
CA LYS A 46 0.19 15.15 -1.81
C LYS A 46 -0.24 16.42 -1.10
N GLU A 47 -0.81 17.36 -1.83
CA GLU A 47 -1.31 18.60 -1.26
C GLU A 47 -2.45 18.34 -0.26
N LYS A 48 -3.36 17.44 -0.60
CA LYS A 48 -4.44 17.07 0.31
C LYS A 48 -3.92 16.46 1.61
N ILE A 49 -2.91 15.61 1.51
CA ILE A 49 -2.30 14.99 2.69
C ILE A 49 -1.65 16.05 3.57
N LEU A 50 -0.94 16.99 2.96
CA LEU A 50 -0.30 18.07 3.69
C LEU A 50 -1.30 18.91 4.46
N LYS A 51 -2.46 19.16 3.87
CA LYS A 51 -3.51 19.94 4.53
C LYS A 51 -4.09 19.26 5.77
N LEU A 52 -4.01 17.95 5.86
CA LEU A 52 -4.46 17.24 7.04
C LEU A 52 -3.61 17.53 8.28
N HIS A 53 -2.38 17.96 8.08
CA HIS A 53 -1.51 18.31 9.20
C HIS A 53 -1.88 19.65 9.82
N PHE A 54 -2.75 20.40 9.17
CA PHE A 54 -3.22 21.70 9.65
C PHE A 54 -4.73 21.62 9.79
N PRO A 55 -5.25 21.42 11.01
CA PRO A 55 -6.68 21.22 11.23
C PRO A 55 -7.50 22.38 10.67
N GLU A 56 -8.55 22.04 9.95
CA GLU A 56 -9.50 23.00 9.40
C GLU A 56 -10.91 22.44 9.61
N LYS A 57 -11.89 23.27 9.28
CA LYS A 57 -13.27 22.80 9.26
C LYS A 57 -13.40 21.68 8.22
N ASN A 58 -14.29 20.73 8.47
CA ASN A 58 -14.53 19.59 7.58
C ASN A 58 -13.37 18.60 7.51
N GLU A 59 -12.60 18.52 8.59
CA GLU A 59 -11.45 17.63 8.65
C GLU A 59 -11.82 16.16 8.41
N LEU A 60 -12.95 15.71 8.96
CA LEU A 60 -13.40 14.34 8.76
C LEU A 60 -13.71 14.04 7.31
N GLU A 61 -14.34 14.98 6.61
CA GLU A 61 -14.68 14.83 5.21
C GLU A 61 -13.43 14.74 4.34
N LYS A 62 -12.46 15.61 4.61
CA LYS A 62 -11.18 15.59 3.88
C LYS A 62 -10.43 14.30 4.12
N SER A 63 -10.43 13.82 5.36
CA SER A 63 -9.76 12.57 5.71
C SER A 63 -10.38 11.40 4.98
N SER A 64 -11.70 11.35 4.88
CA SER A 64 -12.41 10.29 4.18
C SER A 64 -12.06 10.28 2.68
N MET A 65 -12.01 11.43 2.05
CA MET A 65 -11.65 11.54 0.63
C MET A 65 -10.22 11.04 0.38
N ILE A 66 -9.30 11.40 1.25
CA ILE A 66 -7.90 10.96 1.12
C ILE A 66 -7.79 9.45 1.30
N SER A 67 -8.54 8.89 2.24
CA SER A 67 -8.54 7.43 2.46
C SER A 67 -9.01 6.70 1.21
N ASN A 68 -10.03 7.21 0.53
CA ASN A 68 -10.51 6.62 -0.71
C ASN A 68 -9.46 6.68 -1.81
N ASP A 69 -8.80 7.82 -1.96
CA ASP A 69 -7.75 8.00 -2.96
C ASP A 69 -6.60 7.04 -2.71
N LEU A 70 -6.20 6.88 -1.44
CA LEU A 70 -5.13 5.97 -1.08
C LEU A 70 -5.52 4.51 -1.33
N ALA A 71 -6.78 4.17 -1.05
CA ALA A 71 -7.26 2.81 -1.29
C ALA A 71 -7.24 2.46 -2.77
N VAL A 72 -7.65 3.39 -3.64
CA VAL A 72 -7.62 3.17 -5.08
C VAL A 72 -6.18 3.01 -5.56
N LEU A 73 -5.29 3.88 -5.11
CA LEU A 73 -3.89 3.82 -5.49
C LEU A 73 -3.24 2.51 -5.05
N THR A 74 -3.52 2.10 -3.83
CA THR A 74 -3.00 0.85 -3.27
C THR A 74 -3.51 -0.35 -4.06
N GLY A 75 -4.82 -0.37 -4.37
CA GLY A 75 -5.41 -1.45 -5.13
C GLY A 75 -4.79 -1.59 -6.52
N ARG A 76 -4.53 -0.47 -7.18
CA ARG A 76 -3.87 -0.48 -8.49
C ARG A 76 -2.46 -1.04 -8.39
N GLY A 77 -1.73 -0.65 -7.35
CA GLY A 77 -0.37 -1.16 -7.14
C GLY A 77 -0.33 -2.65 -6.88
N ILE A 78 -1.24 -3.14 -6.04
CA ILE A 78 -1.35 -4.56 -5.76
C ILE A 78 -1.66 -5.34 -7.04
N ASN A 79 -2.62 -4.86 -7.83
CA ASN A 79 -2.97 -5.52 -9.09
C ASN A 79 -1.77 -5.57 -10.03
N ARG A 80 -1.01 -4.51 -10.11
CA ARG A 80 0.17 -4.48 -10.96
C ARG A 80 1.21 -5.51 -10.54
N LEU A 81 1.46 -5.62 -9.22
CA LEU A 81 2.38 -6.62 -8.71
C LEU A 81 1.91 -8.04 -9.01
N LEU A 82 0.62 -8.29 -8.85
CA LEU A 82 0.05 -9.61 -9.13
C LEU A 82 0.20 -9.96 -10.61
N ILE A 83 -0.13 -9.03 -11.48
CA ILE A 83 -0.02 -9.25 -12.93
C ILE A 83 1.45 -9.49 -13.32
N ASN A 84 2.36 -8.68 -12.82
CA ASN A 84 3.76 -8.79 -13.15
C ASN A 84 4.37 -10.12 -12.69
N ASN A 85 3.78 -10.73 -11.68
CA ASN A 85 4.30 -11.98 -11.11
C ASN A 85 3.42 -13.19 -11.41
N ASN A 86 2.44 -13.02 -12.29
CA ASN A 86 1.51 -14.09 -12.69
C ASN A 86 0.80 -14.71 -11.50
N LEU A 87 0.38 -13.87 -10.57
CA LEU A 87 -0.34 -14.31 -9.38
C LEU A 87 -1.78 -13.85 -9.43
N SER A 88 -2.66 -14.61 -8.77
CA SER A 88 -4.04 -14.21 -8.58
C SER A 88 -4.24 -13.78 -7.13
N ALA A 89 -5.31 -13.03 -6.89
CA ALA A 89 -5.63 -12.60 -5.54
C ALA A 89 -5.83 -13.77 -4.57
N LYS A 90 -6.28 -14.91 -5.10
CA LYS A 90 -6.51 -16.10 -4.28
C LYS A 90 -5.24 -16.66 -3.66
N GLN A 91 -4.10 -16.38 -4.27
CA GLN A 91 -2.82 -16.87 -3.80
C GLN A 91 -2.24 -16.02 -2.68
N ILE A 92 -2.81 -14.84 -2.44
CA ILE A 92 -2.36 -13.93 -1.40
C ILE A 92 -3.02 -14.32 -0.09
N LYS A 93 -2.24 -14.61 0.92
CA LYS A 93 -2.74 -15.06 2.21
C LYS A 93 -3.03 -13.93 3.17
N GLY A 94 -2.50 -12.77 2.93
CA GLY A 94 -2.77 -11.62 3.78
C GLY A 94 -2.14 -10.36 3.25
N VAL A 95 -2.69 -9.24 3.69
CA VAL A 95 -2.18 -7.92 3.37
C VAL A 95 -1.94 -7.19 4.67
N GLY A 96 -0.69 -6.82 4.92
CA GLY A 96 -0.34 -6.03 6.08
C GLY A 96 -0.22 -4.57 5.69
N TYR A 97 -0.84 -3.71 6.44
CA TYR A 97 -0.80 -2.27 6.17
C TYR A 97 -0.13 -1.57 7.35
N HIS A 98 0.94 -0.86 7.05
CA HIS A 98 1.63 -0.05 8.03
C HIS A 98 1.32 1.41 7.71
N GLY A 99 0.35 1.95 8.40
CA GLY A 99 -0.06 3.32 8.16
C GLY A 99 0.86 4.32 8.82
N GLN A 100 0.61 5.58 8.54
CA GLN A 100 1.30 6.65 9.22
C GLN A 100 0.92 6.69 10.68
N THR A 101 1.88 6.91 11.47
CA THR A 101 1.66 7.15 12.89
C THR A 101 1.83 8.61 13.21
#